data_d52bbe75800d24c6b33f24fb23670811
#
_entry.id   d52bbe75800d24c6b33f24fb23670811
#
_cell.length_a   1.000
_cell.length_b   1.000
_cell.length_c   1.000
_cell.angle_alpha   90.00
_cell.angle_beta   90.00
_cell.angle_gamma   90.00
#
_symmetry.space_group_name_H-M   'P 1'
#
loop_
_entity.id
_entity.type
_entity.pdbx_description
1 polymer ?
#
loop_
_entity_poly.entity_id
_entity_poly.type
_entity_poly.pdbx_seq_one_letter_code
_entity_poly.pdbx_strand_id
1 'polypeptide(L)'
;MRRPILALGALVLAIAAIAAASQFFSSKDDATFTRASGPGVPRPAGEKPIVVDGNVLLLHRERNQAAALRALADRVAGPANAKLAAAGQAVIVRRDAALAVPIAALSAARRLDAERGDDPALAQFVEYWLGRRARTR
;
A
#
# COMPACT_ATOMS: atom_id res chain seq x y z
N MET A 1 3.92 27.65 46.33
CA MET A 1 3.57 28.42 45.13
C MET A 1 4.14 27.87 43.81
N ARG A 2 4.63 26.65 43.75
CA ARG A 2 5.19 26.07 42.48
C ARG A 2 4.24 25.08 41.77
N ARG A 3 3.06 24.80 42.30
CA ARG A 3 2.11 23.81 41.74
C ARG A 3 1.25 24.27 40.55
N PRO A 4 0.88 25.54 40.35
CA PRO A 4 0.05 25.92 39.21
C PRO A 4 0.79 25.94 37.87
N ILE A 5 2.09 26.17 37.87
CA ILE A 5 2.89 26.23 36.60
C ILE A 5 3.05 24.85 35.99
N LEU A 6 3.21 23.79 36.81
CA LEU A 6 3.30 22.42 36.34
C LEU A 6 1.97 21.90 35.77
N ALA A 7 0.85 22.31 36.37
CA ALA A 7 -0.47 21.93 35.86
C ALA A 7 -0.77 22.59 34.50
N LEU A 8 -0.33 23.84 34.29
CA LEU A 8 -0.52 24.54 33.03
C LEU A 8 0.33 23.90 31.90
N GLY A 9 1.57 23.50 32.21
CA GLY A 9 2.44 22.82 31.25
C GLY A 9 1.91 21.46 30.81
N ALA A 10 1.35 20.68 31.74
CA ALA A 10 0.73 19.39 31.44
C ALA A 10 -0.54 19.54 30.59
N LEU A 11 -1.33 20.58 30.79
CA LEU A 11 -2.52 20.86 30.00
C LEU A 11 -2.18 21.24 28.55
N VAL A 12 -1.17 22.07 28.35
CA VAL A 12 -0.70 22.47 27.00
C VAL A 12 -0.15 21.27 26.22
N LEU A 13 0.61 20.38 26.87
CA LEU A 13 1.12 19.15 26.26
C LEU A 13 -0.01 18.19 25.88
N ALA A 14 -1.04 18.05 26.71
CA ALA A 14 -2.19 17.21 26.41
C ALA A 14 -3.00 17.73 25.21
N ILE A 15 -3.19 19.04 25.09
CA ILE A 15 -3.87 19.67 23.96
C ILE A 15 -3.06 19.50 22.66
N ALA A 16 -1.75 19.66 22.71
CA ALA A 16 -0.88 19.45 21.55
C ALA A 16 -0.89 17.99 21.06
N ALA A 17 -0.90 17.00 21.97
CA ALA A 17 -1.00 15.59 21.66
C ALA A 17 -2.35 15.22 21.01
N ILE A 18 -3.45 15.78 21.47
CA ILE A 18 -4.78 15.58 20.89
C ILE A 18 -4.88 16.21 19.50
N ALA A 19 -4.33 17.40 19.30
CA ALA A 19 -4.31 18.06 18.00
C ALA A 19 -3.47 17.27 16.96
N ALA A 20 -2.32 16.75 17.36
CA ALA A 20 -1.48 15.91 16.50
C ALA A 20 -2.16 14.58 16.14
N ALA A 21 -2.84 13.94 17.09
CA ALA A 21 -3.59 12.72 16.84
C ALA A 21 -4.79 12.96 15.91
N SER A 22 -5.52 14.04 16.07
CA SER A 22 -6.68 14.38 15.23
C SER A 22 -6.22 14.70 13.78
N GLN A 23 -5.10 15.37 13.57
CA GLN A 23 -4.56 15.58 12.22
C GLN A 23 -4.09 14.29 11.56
N PHE A 24 -3.51 13.37 12.34
CA PHE A 24 -3.11 12.06 11.83
C PHE A 24 -4.32 11.22 11.41
N PHE A 25 -5.41 11.25 12.16
CA PHE A 25 -6.65 10.56 11.79
C PHE A 25 -7.39 11.25 10.65
N SER A 26 -7.42 12.58 10.60
CA SER A 26 -8.04 13.33 9.50
C SER A 26 -7.33 13.09 8.16
N SER A 27 -6.01 13.03 8.13
CA SER A 27 -5.28 12.72 6.90
C SER A 27 -5.47 11.28 6.43
N LYS A 28 -5.78 10.33 7.33
CA LYS A 28 -6.19 8.97 6.96
C LYS A 28 -7.63 8.94 6.43
N ASP A 29 -8.53 9.71 7.02
CA ASP A 29 -9.93 9.76 6.61
C ASP A 29 -10.09 10.47 5.27
N ASP A 30 -9.34 11.53 5.00
CA ASP A 30 -9.32 12.21 3.70
C ASP A 30 -8.79 11.30 2.59
N ALA A 31 -7.83 10.42 2.90
CA ALA A 31 -7.37 9.39 1.97
C ALA A 31 -8.43 8.31 1.69
N THR A 32 -9.38 8.12 2.60
CA THR A 32 -10.47 7.13 2.48
C THR A 32 -11.70 7.70 1.76
N PHE A 33 -11.92 9.01 1.80
CA PHE A 33 -13.12 9.66 1.26
C PHE A 33 -13.01 10.08 -0.20
N THR A 34 -11.84 10.17 -0.78
CA THR A 34 -11.71 10.41 -2.22
C THR A 34 -12.04 9.10 -2.95
N ARG A 35 -13.29 8.98 -3.38
CA ARG A 35 -13.79 7.87 -4.20
C ARG A 35 -12.77 7.46 -5.26
N ALA A 36 -12.27 6.22 -5.17
CA ALA A 36 -11.34 5.59 -6.10
C ALA A 36 -9.87 6.02 -6.02
N SER A 37 -9.42 6.74 -5.00
CA SER A 37 -8.02 7.11 -4.85
C SER A 37 -7.30 6.32 -3.77
N GLY A 38 -7.28 4.99 -3.89
CA GLY A 38 -6.30 4.19 -3.16
C GLY A 38 -4.87 4.52 -3.59
N PRO A 39 -3.86 4.00 -2.89
CA PRO A 39 -2.45 4.22 -3.22
C PRO A 39 -2.16 3.92 -4.70
N GLY A 40 -1.25 4.68 -5.28
CA GLY A 40 -0.85 4.56 -6.68
C GLY A 40 -1.64 5.44 -7.64
N VAL A 41 -1.25 5.36 -8.91
CA VAL A 41 -1.90 6.09 -10.01
C VAL A 41 -2.84 5.17 -10.80
N PRO A 42 -3.86 5.69 -11.47
CA PRO A 42 -4.70 4.90 -12.35
C PRO A 42 -3.87 4.22 -13.44
N ARG A 43 -4.20 2.98 -13.76
CA ARG A 43 -3.62 2.30 -14.92
C ARG A 43 -4.18 2.91 -16.22
N PRO A 44 -3.38 2.96 -17.29
CA PRO A 44 -3.85 3.45 -18.59
C PRO A 44 -5.09 2.70 -19.07
N ALA A 45 -6.04 3.41 -19.66
CA ALA A 45 -7.22 2.82 -20.26
C ALA A 45 -6.81 1.88 -21.42
N GLY A 46 -7.38 0.67 -21.46
CA GLY A 46 -7.11 -0.33 -22.50
C GLY A 46 -5.95 -1.27 -22.21
N GLU A 47 -5.20 -1.06 -21.13
CA GLU A 47 -4.21 -2.02 -20.66
C GLU A 47 -4.95 -3.27 -20.13
N LYS A 48 -4.66 -4.44 -20.75
CA LYS A 48 -5.30 -5.69 -20.33
C LYS A 48 -4.98 -6.00 -18.88
N PRO A 49 -5.95 -6.39 -18.04
CA PRO A 49 -5.66 -6.85 -16.69
C PRO A 49 -4.80 -8.13 -16.77
N ILE A 50 -3.54 -8.02 -16.37
CA ILE A 50 -2.61 -9.16 -16.27
C ILE A 50 -2.91 -9.99 -15.02
N VAL A 51 -3.75 -9.47 -14.15
CA VAL A 51 -3.96 -9.96 -12.78
C VAL A 51 -5.44 -10.26 -12.60
N VAL A 52 -5.77 -11.40 -12.05
CA VAL A 52 -7.14 -11.68 -11.58
C VAL A 52 -7.51 -10.60 -10.56
N ASP A 53 -8.70 -10.05 -10.69
CA ASP A 53 -9.19 -8.94 -9.88
C ASP A 53 -9.10 -9.27 -8.38
N GLY A 54 -8.46 -8.40 -7.61
CA GLY A 54 -8.16 -8.60 -6.19
C GLY A 54 -6.73 -9.05 -5.89
N ASN A 55 -6.02 -9.67 -6.83
CA ASN A 55 -4.60 -9.96 -6.68
C ASN A 55 -3.76 -8.70 -6.79
N VAL A 56 -2.58 -8.73 -6.20
CA VAL A 56 -1.53 -7.72 -6.39
C VAL A 56 -0.31 -8.36 -7.02
N LEU A 57 0.19 -7.75 -8.09
CA LEU A 57 1.39 -8.19 -8.78
C LEU A 57 2.54 -7.23 -8.44
N LEU A 58 3.62 -7.78 -7.91
CA LEU A 58 4.87 -7.08 -7.65
C LEU A 58 5.91 -7.47 -8.71
N LEU A 59 6.21 -6.54 -9.61
CA LEU A 59 7.23 -6.70 -10.65
C LEU A 59 8.54 -6.11 -10.18
N HIS A 60 9.65 -6.77 -10.49
CA HIS A 60 11.00 -6.25 -10.25
C HIS A 60 11.90 -6.49 -11.46
N ARG A 61 12.75 -5.50 -11.74
CA ARG A 61 13.72 -5.59 -12.84
C ARG A 61 14.95 -6.38 -12.42
N GLU A 62 15.55 -6.04 -11.29
CA GLU A 62 16.77 -6.63 -10.79
C GLU A 62 16.50 -7.81 -9.84
N ARG A 63 17.34 -8.86 -9.93
CA ARG A 63 17.18 -10.07 -9.11
C ARG A 63 17.32 -9.82 -7.61
N ASN A 64 18.13 -8.83 -7.21
CA ASN A 64 18.37 -8.49 -5.80
C ASN A 64 17.14 -7.91 -5.09
N GLN A 65 16.11 -7.46 -5.82
CA GLN A 65 14.87 -6.96 -5.24
C GLN A 65 13.89 -8.09 -4.84
N ALA A 66 14.08 -9.29 -5.37
CA ALA A 66 13.13 -10.39 -5.19
C ALA A 66 12.92 -10.79 -3.73
N ALA A 67 13.99 -10.85 -2.93
CA ALA A 67 13.91 -11.28 -1.52
C ALA A 67 13.04 -10.34 -0.68
N ALA A 68 13.20 -9.02 -0.81
CA ALA A 68 12.42 -8.02 -0.08
C ALA A 68 10.93 -8.08 -0.49
N LEU A 69 10.64 -8.23 -1.78
CA LEU A 69 9.27 -8.32 -2.29
C LEU A 69 8.59 -9.62 -1.87
N ARG A 70 9.29 -10.74 -1.86
CA ARG A 70 8.76 -12.01 -1.35
C ARG A 70 8.48 -11.95 0.15
N ALA A 71 9.37 -11.33 0.93
CA ALA A 71 9.14 -11.11 2.35
C ALA A 71 7.89 -10.25 2.62
N LEU A 72 7.67 -9.22 1.82
CA LEU A 72 6.45 -8.41 1.87
C LEU A 72 5.20 -9.24 1.52
N ALA A 73 5.25 -10.00 0.43
CA ALA A 73 4.16 -10.86 0.00
C ALA A 73 3.79 -11.90 1.07
N ASP A 74 4.78 -12.59 1.62
CA ASP A 74 4.58 -13.61 2.65
C ASP A 74 4.00 -13.04 3.94
N ARG A 75 4.41 -11.82 4.32
CA ARG A 75 3.89 -11.14 5.50
C ARG A 75 2.43 -10.74 5.36
N VAL A 76 2.01 -10.31 4.16
CA VAL A 76 0.64 -9.79 3.93
C VAL A 76 -0.35 -10.90 3.58
N ALA A 77 0.02 -11.83 2.70
CA ALA A 77 -0.88 -12.82 2.13
C ALA A 77 -0.44 -14.28 2.36
N GLY A 78 0.78 -14.49 2.83
CA GLY A 78 1.41 -15.80 2.81
C GLY A 78 1.91 -16.21 1.41
N PRO A 79 2.55 -17.37 1.26
CA PRO A 79 3.06 -17.85 -0.02
C PRO A 79 1.95 -17.94 -1.07
N ALA A 80 2.19 -17.37 -2.25
CA ALA A 80 1.24 -17.40 -3.36
C ALA A 80 1.04 -18.84 -3.85
N ASN A 81 -0.22 -19.19 -4.11
CA ASN A 81 -0.61 -20.48 -4.68
C ASN A 81 -1.81 -20.32 -5.63
N ALA A 82 -2.11 -21.36 -6.40
CA ALA A 82 -3.17 -21.30 -7.41
C ALA A 82 -4.55 -21.02 -6.81
N LYS A 83 -4.84 -21.50 -5.60
CA LYS A 83 -6.13 -21.28 -4.92
C LYS A 83 -6.30 -19.82 -4.52
N LEU A 84 -5.29 -19.21 -3.90
CA LEU A 84 -5.30 -17.79 -3.54
C LEU A 84 -5.37 -16.90 -4.79
N ALA A 85 -4.60 -17.23 -5.83
CA ALA A 85 -4.62 -16.48 -7.08
C ALA A 85 -5.98 -16.53 -7.76
N ALA A 86 -6.64 -17.68 -7.81
CA ALA A 86 -7.98 -17.82 -8.36
C ALA A 86 -9.03 -17.05 -7.56
N ALA A 87 -8.86 -16.95 -6.23
CA ALA A 87 -9.74 -16.19 -5.34
C ALA A 87 -9.50 -14.67 -5.36
N GLY A 88 -8.46 -14.18 -6.04
CA GLY A 88 -8.08 -12.76 -6.01
C GLY A 88 -7.47 -12.31 -4.68
N GLN A 89 -6.76 -13.19 -4.01
CA GLN A 89 -6.17 -12.96 -2.68
C GLN A 89 -4.67 -13.27 -2.62
N ALA A 90 -4.00 -13.34 -3.77
CA ALA A 90 -2.58 -13.59 -3.85
C ALA A 90 -1.77 -12.32 -4.09
N VAL A 91 -0.61 -12.23 -3.47
CA VAL A 91 0.45 -11.30 -3.84
C VAL A 91 1.49 -12.08 -4.63
N ILE A 92 1.64 -11.75 -5.90
CA ILE A 92 2.48 -12.46 -6.85
C ILE A 92 3.73 -11.63 -7.11
N VAL A 93 4.90 -12.22 -6.88
CA VAL A 93 6.20 -11.59 -7.17
C VAL A 93 6.76 -12.19 -8.45
N ARG A 94 7.08 -11.34 -9.42
CA ARG A 94 7.61 -11.76 -10.71
C ARG A 94 8.70 -10.82 -11.22
N ARG A 95 9.72 -11.40 -11.82
CA ARG A 95 10.75 -10.64 -12.51
C ARG A 95 10.29 -10.23 -13.91
N ASP A 96 10.55 -8.97 -14.25
CA ASP A 96 10.42 -8.44 -15.60
C ASP A 96 11.67 -7.60 -15.93
N ALA A 97 12.58 -8.18 -16.70
CA ALA A 97 13.83 -7.53 -17.07
C ALA A 97 13.63 -6.30 -17.97
N ALA A 98 12.50 -6.20 -18.66
CA ALA A 98 12.13 -5.07 -19.52
C ALA A 98 11.42 -3.93 -18.79
N LEU A 99 11.20 -4.08 -17.48
CA LEU A 99 10.55 -3.05 -16.67
C LEU A 99 11.34 -1.74 -16.70
N ALA A 100 10.66 -0.62 -17.00
CA ALA A 100 11.29 0.71 -17.11
C ALA A 100 11.74 1.27 -15.75
N VAL A 101 11.10 0.82 -14.66
CA VAL A 101 11.41 1.23 -13.28
C VAL A 101 11.98 0.04 -12.50
N PRO A 102 12.66 0.24 -11.37
CA PRO A 102 13.17 -0.86 -10.57
C PRO A 102 12.08 -1.82 -10.08
N ILE A 103 10.96 -1.29 -9.60
CA ILE A 103 9.84 -2.04 -9.05
C ILE A 103 8.52 -1.38 -9.47
N ALA A 104 7.54 -2.20 -9.85
CA ALA A 104 6.16 -1.78 -10.07
C ALA A 104 5.20 -2.70 -9.33
N ALA A 105 4.31 -2.12 -8.54
CA ALA A 105 3.19 -2.81 -7.92
C ALA A 105 1.93 -2.56 -8.74
N LEU A 106 1.21 -3.59 -9.09
CA LEU A 106 0.02 -3.54 -9.92
C LEU A 106 -1.17 -4.17 -9.20
N SER A 107 -2.29 -3.47 -9.17
CA SER A 107 -3.61 -4.02 -8.94
C SER A 107 -4.42 -3.97 -10.24
N ALA A 108 -5.66 -4.47 -10.23
CA ALA A 108 -6.53 -4.35 -11.41
C ALA A 108 -6.74 -2.90 -11.86
N ALA A 109 -6.77 -1.94 -10.94
CA ALA A 109 -7.09 -0.54 -11.21
C ALA A 109 -5.90 0.43 -11.08
N ARG A 110 -4.84 0.07 -10.35
CA ARG A 110 -3.80 1.00 -9.93
C ARG A 110 -2.39 0.45 -10.12
N ARG A 111 -1.45 1.38 -10.25
CA ARG A 111 -0.02 1.12 -10.34
C ARG A 111 0.74 2.02 -9.36
N LEU A 112 1.74 1.47 -8.72
CA LEU A 112 2.72 2.20 -7.92
C LEU A 112 4.13 1.80 -8.35
N ASP A 113 4.95 2.77 -8.71
CA ASP A 113 6.36 2.55 -8.99
C ASP A 113 7.19 2.81 -7.72
N ALA A 114 8.23 2.03 -7.50
CA ALA A 114 9.14 2.18 -6.37
C ALA A 114 10.58 1.88 -6.77
N GLU A 115 11.51 2.45 -6.02
CA GLU A 115 12.94 2.28 -6.22
C GLU A 115 13.51 1.08 -5.45
N ARG A 116 12.89 0.75 -4.33
CA ARG A 116 13.38 -0.25 -3.37
C ARG A 116 12.26 -1.16 -2.88
N GLY A 117 12.59 -2.43 -2.67
CA GLY A 117 11.66 -3.43 -2.20
C GLY A 117 11.20 -3.26 -0.74
N ASP A 118 11.91 -2.45 0.04
CA ASP A 118 11.59 -2.10 1.43
C ASP A 118 10.84 -0.75 1.56
N ASP A 119 10.44 -0.14 0.44
CA ASP A 119 9.66 1.10 0.47
C ASP A 119 8.32 0.89 1.19
N PRO A 120 8.02 1.67 2.24
CA PRO A 120 6.74 1.57 2.96
C PRO A 120 5.50 1.76 2.07
N ALA A 121 5.61 2.52 0.99
CA ALA A 121 4.53 2.73 0.04
C ALA A 121 4.09 1.43 -0.66
N LEU A 122 5.03 0.48 -0.88
CA LEU A 122 4.70 -0.85 -1.41
C LEU A 122 3.82 -1.64 -0.45
N ALA A 123 4.15 -1.66 0.84
CA ALA A 123 3.34 -2.33 1.86
C ALA A 123 1.94 -1.73 1.93
N GLN A 124 1.82 -0.41 1.94
CA GLN A 124 0.53 0.29 1.93
C GLN A 124 -0.30 -0.04 0.68
N PHE A 125 0.33 -0.10 -0.48
CA PHE A 125 -0.32 -0.47 -1.74
C PHE A 125 -0.86 -1.90 -1.69
N VAL A 126 -0.04 -2.86 -1.28
CA VAL A 126 -0.40 -4.27 -1.20
C VAL A 126 -1.54 -4.49 -0.20
N GLU A 127 -1.42 -3.95 1.00
CA GLU A 127 -2.43 -4.08 2.06
C GLU A 127 -3.77 -3.45 1.66
N TYR A 128 -3.73 -2.33 0.93
CA TYR A 128 -4.94 -1.66 0.48
C TYR A 128 -5.65 -2.44 -0.64
N TRP A 129 -4.92 -2.89 -1.67
CA TRP A 129 -5.53 -3.44 -2.87
C TRP A 129 -5.78 -4.94 -2.82
N LEU A 130 -5.11 -5.68 -1.95
CA LEU A 130 -5.29 -7.13 -1.83
C LEU A 130 -6.74 -7.48 -1.50
N GLY A 131 -7.34 -8.33 -2.31
CA GLY A 131 -8.73 -8.77 -2.16
C GLY A 131 -9.79 -7.74 -2.57
N ARG A 132 -9.39 -6.53 -2.97
CA ARG A 132 -10.34 -5.51 -3.47
C ARG A 132 -10.60 -5.72 -4.94
N ARG A 133 -11.85 -5.97 -5.28
CA ARG A 133 -12.29 -6.07 -6.67
C ARG A 133 -12.60 -4.68 -7.23
N ALA A 134 -12.23 -4.44 -8.49
CA ALA A 134 -12.69 -3.25 -9.20
C ALA A 134 -14.22 -3.30 -9.24
N ARG A 135 -14.88 -2.25 -8.76
CA ARG A 135 -16.32 -2.13 -8.95
C ARG A 135 -16.56 -1.88 -10.43
N THR A 136 -16.99 -2.88 -11.14
CA THR A 136 -17.64 -2.68 -12.44
C THR A 136 -18.90 -1.85 -12.22
N ARG A 137 -18.91 -0.66 -12.83
CA ARG A 137 -20.14 0.12 -12.99
C ARG A 137 -20.93 -0.42 -14.16
#